data_377f4209d55dc9d104308bdba1172d66
#
_entry.id   377f4209d55dc9d104308bdba1172d66
#
_cell.length_a   1.000
_cell.length_b   1.000
_cell.length_c   1.000
_cell.angle_alpha   90.00
_cell.angle_beta   90.00
_cell.angle_gamma   90.00
#
_symmetry.space_group_name_H-M   'P 1'
#
loop_
_entity.id
_entity.type
_entity.pdbx_description
1 polymer ?
#
loop_
_entity_poly.entity_id
_entity_poly.type
_entity_poly.pdbx_seq_one_letter_code
_entity_poly.pdbx_strand_id
1 'polypeptide(L)' 'MIIAINARMLFKKRLDGIGRLSYEVIKRLALLRPNDQIYCIYDRTHKEYYNFGSNVHHVAIGLPAR' A
#
# COMPACT_ATOMS: atom_id res chain seq x y z
N MET A 1 15.83 -6.11 -2.21
CA MET A 1 15.59 -5.04 -1.23
C MET A 1 14.16 -5.09 -0.73
N ILE A 2 13.94 -4.76 0.51
CA ILE A 2 12.61 -4.69 1.10
C ILE A 2 12.26 -3.21 1.29
N ILE A 3 11.12 -2.81 0.76
CA ILE A 3 10.65 -1.43 0.84
C ILE A 3 9.35 -1.41 1.63
N ALA A 4 9.30 -0.62 2.70
CA ALA A 4 8.09 -0.46 3.49
C ALA A 4 7.50 0.93 3.25
N ILE A 5 6.22 0.98 2.95
CA ILE A 5 5.52 2.22 2.63
C ILE A 5 4.34 2.38 3.57
N ASN A 6 4.19 3.57 4.13
CA ASN A 6 2.99 3.89 4.90
C ASN A 6 1.83 4.11 3.93
N ALA A 7 0.88 3.18 3.92
CA ALA A 7 -0.25 3.21 3.01
C ALA A 7 -1.55 3.60 3.72
N ARG A 8 -1.44 4.28 4.84
CA ARG A 8 -2.57 4.67 5.67
C ARG A 8 -3.67 5.39 4.89
N MET A 9 -3.28 6.23 3.93
CA MET A 9 -4.23 7.04 3.16
C MET A 9 -4.72 6.35 1.90
N LEU A 10 -4.32 5.09 1.68
CA LEU A 10 -4.68 4.36 0.48
C LEU A 10 -5.94 3.53 0.72
N PHE A 11 -7.08 4.04 0.29
CA PHE A 11 -8.37 3.36 0.41
C PHE A 11 -8.91 3.04 -0.97
N LYS A 12 -9.31 1.79 -1.19
CA LYS A 12 -9.78 1.37 -2.50
C LYS A 12 -11.06 2.08 -2.93
N LYS A 13 -11.95 2.36 -1.98
CA LYS A 13 -13.21 3.02 -2.31
C LYS A 13 -13.07 4.50 -2.57
N ARG A 14 -11.99 5.11 -2.16
CA ARG A 14 -11.90 6.55 -2.14
C ARG A 14 -10.44 7.00 -2.27
N LEU A 15 -10.10 7.53 -3.41
CA LEU A 15 -8.78 8.09 -3.65
C LEU A 15 -8.92 9.60 -3.82
N ASP A 16 -8.56 10.34 -2.82
CA ASP A 16 -8.41 11.79 -2.91
C ASP A 16 -6.95 12.13 -3.24
N GLY A 17 -6.56 13.39 -3.09
CA GLY A 17 -5.25 13.86 -3.51
C GLY A 17 -4.08 13.03 -3.00
N ILE A 18 -4.01 12.83 -1.67
CA ILE A 18 -2.90 12.10 -1.05
C ILE A 18 -3.00 10.61 -1.35
N GLY A 19 -4.21 10.06 -1.31
CA GLY A 19 -4.42 8.65 -1.61
C GLY A 19 -4.06 8.32 -3.05
N ARG A 20 -4.41 9.19 -3.98
CA ARG A 20 -4.07 9.01 -5.39
C ARG A 20 -2.56 9.07 -5.61
N LEU A 21 -1.88 9.99 -4.95
CA LEU A 21 -0.42 10.09 -5.05
C LEU A 21 0.23 8.81 -4.55
N SER A 22 -0.20 8.29 -3.40
CA SER A 22 0.31 7.03 -2.86
C SER A 22 0.08 5.88 -3.83
N TYR A 23 -1.11 5.81 -4.41
CA TYR A 23 -1.45 4.78 -5.39
C TYR A 23 -0.49 4.79 -6.57
N GLU A 24 -0.26 5.97 -7.15
CA GLU A 24 0.61 6.09 -8.32
C GLU A 24 2.06 5.76 -7.99
N VAL A 25 2.54 6.18 -6.84
CA VAL A 25 3.92 5.89 -6.41
C VAL A 25 4.11 4.39 -6.25
N ILE A 26 3.20 3.72 -5.54
CA ILE A 26 3.32 2.27 -5.31
C ILE A 26 3.23 1.50 -6.62
N LYS A 27 2.30 1.89 -7.47
CA LYS A 27 2.11 1.25 -8.78
C LYS A 27 3.38 1.32 -9.61
N ARG A 28 4.01 2.49 -9.66
CA ARG A 28 5.23 2.69 -10.42
C ARG A 28 6.41 1.95 -9.81
N LEU A 29 6.54 1.96 -8.49
CA LEU A 29 7.58 1.22 -7.81
C LEU A 29 7.49 -0.27 -8.10
N ALA A 30 6.27 -0.81 -8.07
CA ALA A 30 6.07 -2.23 -8.33
C ALA A 30 6.55 -2.63 -9.73
N LEU A 31 6.33 -1.75 -10.71
CA LEU A 31 6.75 -2.00 -12.08
C LEU A 31 8.25 -1.80 -12.29
N LEU A 32 8.82 -0.78 -11.64
CA LEU A 32 10.23 -0.44 -11.81
C LEU A 32 11.16 -1.35 -11.01
N ARG A 33 10.66 -1.92 -9.91
CA ARG A 33 11.47 -2.74 -9.02
C ARG A 33 10.82 -4.12 -8.83
N PRO A 34 10.68 -4.90 -9.91
CA PRO A 34 9.95 -6.18 -9.83
C PRO A 34 10.64 -7.23 -8.96
N ASN A 35 11.94 -7.08 -8.71
CA ASN A 35 12.68 -8.01 -7.86
C ASN A 35 12.73 -7.59 -6.40
N ASP A 36 12.20 -6.42 -6.08
CA ASP A 36 12.14 -5.94 -4.71
C ASP A 36 10.78 -6.24 -4.10
N GLN A 37 10.76 -6.46 -2.79
CA GLN A 37 9.51 -6.71 -2.06
C GLN A 37 9.03 -5.42 -1.45
N ILE A 38 7.79 -5.05 -1.76
CA ILE A 38 7.18 -3.81 -1.30
C ILE A 38 6.08 -4.16 -0.30
N TYR A 39 6.14 -3.56 0.88
CA TYR A 39 5.15 -3.78 1.93
C TYR A 39 4.38 -2.50 2.17
N CYS A 40 3.07 -2.54 1.90
CA CYS A 40 2.17 -1.43 2.20
C CYS A 40 1.62 -1.63 3.60
N ILE A 41 1.95 -0.72 4.50
CA ILE A 41 1.61 -0.85 5.92
C ILE A 41 0.38 -0.01 6.22
N TYR A 42 -0.62 -0.66 6.78
CA TYR A 42 -1.89 -0.04 7.17
C TYR A 42 -2.05 -0.09 8.68
N ASP A 43 -2.72 0.89 9.24
CA ASP A 43 -3.03 0.89 10.67
C ASP A 43 -4.24 0.00 10.98
N ARG A 44 -5.06 -0.30 9.99
CA ARG A 44 -6.27 -1.13 10.13
C ARG A 44 -6.41 -2.08 8.97
N THR A 45 -7.14 -3.17 9.20
CA THR A 45 -7.51 -4.09 8.14
C THR A 45 -8.59 -3.47 7.25
N HIS A 46 -8.43 -3.61 5.95
CA HIS A 46 -9.41 -3.16 4.97
C HIS A 46 -10.06 -4.38 4.32
N LYS A 47 -11.30 -4.22 3.85
CA LYS A 47 -11.99 -5.30 3.16
C LYS A 47 -11.35 -5.65 1.83
N GLU A 48 -10.84 -4.62 1.16
CA GLU A 48 -10.24 -4.79 -0.16
C GLU A 48 -8.96 -3.98 -0.25
N TYR A 49 -8.00 -4.54 -0.97
CA TYR A 49 -6.72 -3.87 -1.24
C TYR A 49 -6.49 -3.82 -2.74
N TYR A 50 -5.75 -2.81 -3.20
CA TYR A 50 -5.36 -2.75 -4.60
C TYR A 50 -4.36 -3.84 -4.91
N ASN A 51 -4.51 -4.44 -6.09
CA ASN A 51 -3.55 -5.42 -6.56
C ASN A 51 -2.51 -4.72 -7.44
N PHE A 52 -1.33 -4.49 -6.87
CA PHE A 52 -0.23 -3.83 -7.59
C PHE A 52 0.71 -4.83 -8.25
N GLY A 53 0.58 -6.11 -7.93
CA GLY A 53 1.46 -7.14 -8.45
C GLY A 53 1.92 -8.08 -7.35
N SER A 54 2.60 -9.17 -7.74
CA SER A 54 3.01 -10.21 -6.82
C SER A 54 4.11 -9.78 -5.85
N ASN A 55 4.82 -8.71 -6.15
CA ASN A 55 5.89 -8.20 -5.29
C ASN A 55 5.40 -7.15 -4.29
N VAL A 56 4.10 -6.85 -4.25
CA VAL A 56 3.52 -5.90 -3.31
C VAL A 56 2.65 -6.66 -2.31
N HIS A 57 2.90 -6.44 -1.03
CA HIS A 57 2.20 -7.09 0.06
C HIS A 57 1.50 -6.06 0.93
N HIS A 58 0.31 -6.40 1.41
CA HIS A 58 -0.47 -5.52 2.27
C HIS A 58 -0.46 -6.07 3.69
N VAL A 59 -0.05 -5.23 4.64
CA VAL A 59 0.09 -5.64 6.03
C VAL A 59 -0.66 -4.64 6.92
N ALA A 60 -1.60 -5.15 7.70
CA ALA A 60 -2.31 -4.36 8.70
C ALA A 60 -1.68 -4.63 10.06
N ILE A 61 -1.20 -3.59 10.73
CA ILE A 61 -0.52 -3.75 12.02
C ILE A 61 -1.50 -3.81 13.19
N GLY A 62 -2.78 -3.47 12.95
CA GLY A 62 -3.80 -3.65 13.96
C GLY A 62 -3.61 -2.81 15.21
N LEU A 63 -3.30 -1.53 15.04
CA LEU A 63 -3.13 -0.64 16.18
C LEU A 63 -4.45 -0.55 16.97
N PRO A 64 -4.37 -0.48 18.31
CA PRO A 64 -5.57 -0.36 19.14
C PRO A 64 -6.35 0.90 18.80
N ALA A 65 -7.67 0.80 18.89
CA ALA A 65 -8.54 1.96 18.72
C ALA A 65 -8.36 2.92 19.88
N ARG A 66 -8.52 4.20 19.60
CA ARG A 66 -8.37 5.24 20.61
C ARG A 66 -9.65 6.01 20.77
#